data_2e018b29892e8754fc04471f78030778
#
_entry.id   2e018b29892e8754fc04471f78030778
#
_cell.length_a   1.000
_cell.length_b   1.000
_cell.length_c   1.000
_cell.angle_alpha   90.00
_cell.angle_beta   90.00
_cell.angle_gamma   90.00
#
_symmetry.space_group_name_H-M   'P 1'
#
loop_
_entity.id
_entity.type
_entity.pdbx_description
1 polymer ?
#
loop_
_entity_poly.entity_id
_entity_poly.type
_entity_poly.pdbx_seq_one_letter_code
_entity_poly.pdbx_strand_id
1 'polypeptide(L)'
;MKKKPFQFKKIILGFIFLAGIASFSTAQNVRFNAYTAYVFDDNVDSYYDPYNYYQGRINGGFQWGGGLEFMVDQTKGIELKYLRRDAIAPMEYYKDGSVKYKDFDLAMNYILIGGSNYFKTGGKVEPYAGAAIGMNILTAKNVDVTTDNTVTKFAWGIKLGTNIWATEKVGLKLQADLLSVVQSAGGSFYFGTGGSGAGLSAYSTVYQWVLGGGLTFKLGK
;
A
#
# COMPACT_ATOMS: atom_id res chain seq x y z
N MET A 1 -24.55 18.75 -28.30
CA MET A 1 -23.71 17.60 -27.83
C MET A 1 -22.23 17.93 -28.05
N LYS A 2 -21.48 18.29 -27.00
CA LYS A 2 -20.02 18.55 -27.11
C LYS A 2 -19.31 17.20 -26.91
N LYS A 3 -18.67 16.68 -27.96
CA LYS A 3 -17.79 15.49 -27.88
C LYS A 3 -16.56 15.86 -27.04
N LYS A 4 -16.37 15.17 -25.90
CA LYS A 4 -15.13 15.28 -25.12
C LYS A 4 -13.97 14.80 -25.98
N PRO A 5 -12.83 15.53 -26.06
CA PRO A 5 -11.66 15.03 -26.79
C PRO A 5 -11.13 13.79 -26.08
N PHE A 6 -11.06 12.69 -26.82
CA PHE A 6 -10.56 11.41 -26.35
C PHE A 6 -9.09 11.58 -25.89
N GLN A 7 -8.76 11.02 -24.74
CA GLN A 7 -7.50 11.25 -24.01
C GLN A 7 -6.30 10.53 -24.65
N PHE A 8 -5.99 10.83 -25.91
CA PHE A 8 -4.86 10.26 -26.65
C PHE A 8 -3.51 10.44 -25.93
N LYS A 9 -3.32 11.55 -25.21
CA LYS A 9 -2.09 11.84 -24.47
C LYS A 9 -1.77 10.84 -23.36
N LYS A 10 -2.79 10.28 -22.68
CA LYS A 10 -2.59 9.29 -21.59
C LYS A 10 -2.22 7.91 -22.13
N ILE A 11 -2.73 7.56 -23.30
CA ILE A 11 -2.38 6.31 -24.00
C ILE A 11 -0.95 6.35 -24.52
N ILE A 12 -0.52 7.49 -25.09
CA ILE A 12 0.85 7.68 -25.58
C ILE A 12 1.84 7.64 -24.40
N LEU A 13 1.52 8.24 -23.25
CA LEU A 13 2.39 8.19 -22.06
C LEU A 13 2.53 6.76 -21.51
N GLY A 14 1.45 5.96 -21.52
CA GLY A 14 1.47 4.54 -21.18
C GLY A 14 2.30 3.70 -22.15
N PHE A 15 2.22 3.99 -23.45
CA PHE A 15 3.01 3.30 -24.48
C PHE A 15 4.50 3.65 -24.42
N ILE A 16 4.86 4.90 -24.12
CA ILE A 16 6.26 5.33 -23.93
C ILE A 16 6.85 4.67 -22.69
N PHE A 17 6.06 4.52 -21.63
CA PHE A 17 6.47 3.81 -20.41
C PHE A 17 6.69 2.32 -20.67
N LEU A 18 5.81 1.67 -21.46
CA LEU A 18 5.97 0.26 -21.88
C LEU A 18 7.17 0.08 -22.84
N ALA A 19 7.37 1.00 -23.77
CA ALA A 19 8.49 0.94 -24.71
C ALA A 19 9.85 1.19 -24.05
N GLY A 20 9.88 2.03 -22.98
CA GLY A 20 11.05 2.21 -22.12
C GLY A 20 11.48 0.92 -21.42
N ILE A 21 10.54 0.08 -21.03
CA ILE A 21 10.81 -1.23 -20.41
C ILE A 21 11.40 -2.23 -21.42
N ALA A 22 11.01 -2.14 -22.69
CA ALA A 22 11.49 -3.05 -23.74
C ALA A 22 12.96 -2.82 -24.16
N SER A 23 13.53 -1.65 -23.85
CA SER A 23 14.91 -1.30 -24.23
C SER A 23 15.99 -1.83 -23.26
N PHE A 24 15.61 -2.45 -22.14
CA PHE A 24 16.52 -3.09 -21.20
C PHE A 24 16.82 -4.55 -21.58
N SER A 25 17.02 -4.81 -22.84
CA SER A 25 17.27 -6.16 -23.38
C SER A 25 18.74 -6.53 -23.32
N THR A 26 19.26 -6.83 -22.12
CA THR A 26 20.34 -7.78 -21.96
C THR A 26 20.24 -8.39 -20.56
N ALA A 27 19.74 -9.63 -20.49
CA ALA A 27 19.83 -10.55 -19.35
C ALA A 27 19.46 -9.97 -17.95
N GLN A 28 18.52 -9.05 -17.88
CA GLN A 28 18.01 -8.59 -16.60
C GLN A 28 17.14 -9.69 -15.98
N ASN A 29 17.59 -10.23 -14.85
CA ASN A 29 16.79 -11.15 -14.06
C ASN A 29 15.60 -10.38 -13.50
N VAL A 30 14.43 -10.57 -14.10
CA VAL A 30 13.16 -10.06 -13.58
C VAL A 30 12.59 -11.09 -12.63
N ARG A 31 12.12 -10.65 -11.47
CA ARG A 31 11.39 -11.48 -10.52
C ARG A 31 9.95 -11.01 -10.45
N PHE A 32 9.03 -11.94 -10.49
CA PHE A 32 7.64 -11.72 -10.11
C PHE A 32 7.45 -12.16 -8.66
N ASN A 33 6.92 -11.29 -7.83
CA ASN A 33 6.63 -11.56 -6.43
C ASN A 33 5.12 -11.56 -6.21
N ALA A 34 4.57 -12.62 -5.64
CA ALA A 34 3.21 -12.68 -5.13
C ALA A 34 3.26 -12.55 -3.61
N TYR A 35 2.40 -11.70 -3.03
CA TYR A 35 2.40 -11.38 -1.61
C TYR A 35 1.10 -11.76 -0.94
N THR A 36 1.22 -12.31 0.26
CA THR A 36 0.13 -12.48 1.22
C THR A 36 0.65 -12.12 2.61
N ALA A 37 -0.11 -11.38 3.39
CA ALA A 37 0.34 -10.93 4.69
C ALA A 37 -0.85 -10.68 5.64
N TYR A 38 -0.55 -10.65 6.91
CA TYR A 38 -1.41 -10.12 7.96
C TYR A 38 -0.88 -8.76 8.41
N VAL A 39 -1.75 -7.77 8.40
CA VAL A 39 -1.50 -6.42 8.92
C VAL A 39 -2.10 -6.32 10.30
N PHE A 40 -1.33 -5.85 11.28
CA PHE A 40 -1.82 -5.68 12.64
C PHE A 40 -2.72 -4.46 12.77
N ASP A 41 -3.50 -4.43 13.85
CA ASP A 41 -4.36 -3.29 14.20
C ASP A 41 -3.52 -2.02 14.36
N ASP A 42 -4.11 -0.89 14.01
CA ASP A 42 -3.52 0.43 14.22
C ASP A 42 -4.53 1.37 14.86
N ASN A 43 -4.13 2.03 15.95
CA ASN A 43 -4.97 2.98 16.65
C ASN A 43 -4.92 4.34 15.96
N VAL A 44 -6.07 4.96 15.82
CA VAL A 44 -6.22 6.30 15.23
C VAL A 44 -6.94 7.19 16.22
N ASP A 45 -6.22 8.17 16.73
CA ASP A 45 -6.74 9.14 17.68
C ASP A 45 -6.57 10.56 17.15
N SER A 46 -7.59 11.38 17.30
CA SER A 46 -7.50 12.82 17.10
C SER A 46 -8.33 13.51 18.17
N TYR A 47 -7.68 14.36 18.91
CA TYR A 47 -8.29 15.12 19.98
C TYR A 47 -8.05 16.61 19.74
N TYR A 48 -9.13 17.37 19.55
CA TYR A 48 -9.09 18.82 19.46
C TYR A 48 -9.63 19.50 20.70
N ASP A 49 -10.79 19.04 21.19
CA ASP A 49 -11.44 19.48 22.41
C ASP A 49 -12.48 18.42 22.85
N PRO A 50 -13.09 18.52 24.07
CA PRO A 50 -14.08 17.57 24.55
C PRO A 50 -15.32 17.37 23.68
N TYR A 51 -15.59 18.30 22.78
CA TYR A 51 -16.75 18.28 21.89
C TYR A 51 -16.39 18.07 20.42
N ASN A 52 -15.09 17.88 20.13
CA ASN A 52 -14.58 17.72 18.79
C ASN A 52 -13.41 16.74 18.79
N TYR A 53 -13.71 15.49 19.01
CA TYR A 53 -12.77 14.40 18.99
C TYR A 53 -13.31 13.22 18.17
N TYR A 54 -12.41 12.42 17.69
CA TYR A 54 -12.70 11.06 17.28
C TYR A 54 -11.54 10.17 17.70
N GLN A 55 -11.89 8.96 18.05
CA GLN A 55 -10.93 7.91 18.37
C GLN A 55 -11.43 6.59 17.78
N GLY A 56 -10.51 5.71 17.44
CA GLY A 56 -10.85 4.42 16.91
C GLY A 56 -9.62 3.63 16.53
N ARG A 57 -9.85 2.58 15.80
CA ARG A 57 -8.76 1.77 15.27
C ARG A 57 -9.09 1.29 13.85
N ILE A 58 -8.05 1.05 13.08
CA ILE A 58 -8.16 0.31 11.83
C ILE A 58 -7.85 -1.14 12.17
N ASN A 59 -8.88 -1.98 12.11
CA ASN A 59 -8.71 -3.40 12.43
C ASN A 59 -7.69 -4.03 11.51
N GLY A 60 -6.87 -4.91 12.05
CA GLY A 60 -5.95 -5.75 11.29
C GLY A 60 -6.66 -6.63 10.28
N GLY A 61 -5.90 -7.25 9.40
CA GLY A 61 -6.51 -8.13 8.43
C GLY A 61 -5.57 -8.60 7.34
N PHE A 62 -6.16 -9.32 6.40
CA PHE A 62 -5.45 -9.90 5.28
C PHE A 62 -5.08 -8.83 4.24
N GLN A 63 -3.83 -8.87 3.80
CA GLN A 63 -3.31 -8.06 2.69
C GLN A 63 -2.75 -9.00 1.62
N TRP A 64 -2.98 -8.66 0.36
CA TRP A 64 -2.45 -9.41 -0.78
C TRP A 64 -1.95 -8.46 -1.86
N GLY A 65 -1.15 -8.99 -2.76
CA GLY A 65 -0.65 -8.19 -3.87
C GLY A 65 0.38 -8.89 -4.72
N GLY A 66 1.04 -8.09 -5.54
CA GLY A 66 2.11 -8.56 -6.40
C GLY A 66 3.12 -7.46 -6.72
N GLY A 67 4.29 -7.88 -7.18
CA GLY A 67 5.35 -6.97 -7.59
C GLY A 67 6.18 -7.51 -8.74
N LEU A 68 6.69 -6.58 -9.54
CA LEU A 68 7.70 -6.85 -10.55
C LEU A 68 9.01 -6.24 -10.08
N GLU A 69 10.02 -7.06 -9.87
CA GLU A 69 11.32 -6.67 -9.39
C GLU A 69 12.37 -6.87 -10.48
N PHE A 70 13.06 -5.80 -10.79
CA PHE A 70 14.16 -5.76 -11.75
C PHE A 70 15.47 -5.81 -10.97
N MET A 71 16.25 -6.86 -11.15
CA MET A 71 17.56 -6.99 -10.53
C MET A 71 18.56 -6.12 -11.28
N VAL A 72 19.05 -5.07 -10.62
CA VAL A 72 20.06 -4.15 -11.15
C VAL A 72 21.43 -4.84 -11.23
N ASP A 73 21.71 -5.66 -10.22
CA ASP A 73 22.87 -6.54 -10.13
C ASP A 73 22.49 -7.84 -9.39
N GLN A 74 23.48 -8.64 -8.99
CA GLN A 74 23.22 -9.89 -8.29
C GLN A 74 22.66 -9.72 -6.88
N THR A 75 22.77 -8.52 -6.30
CA THR A 75 22.42 -8.21 -4.91
C THR A 75 21.39 -7.10 -4.76
N LYS A 76 21.09 -6.35 -5.81
CA LYS A 76 20.20 -5.19 -5.73
C LYS A 76 19.05 -5.32 -6.71
N GLY A 77 17.84 -5.09 -6.23
CA GLY A 77 16.63 -5.06 -7.04
C GLY A 77 15.82 -3.79 -6.83
N ILE A 78 15.13 -3.35 -7.89
CA ILE A 78 14.12 -2.30 -7.84
C ILE A 78 12.79 -2.95 -8.16
N GLU A 79 11.79 -2.75 -7.29
CA GLU A 79 10.48 -3.38 -7.38
C GLU A 79 9.38 -2.33 -7.51
N LEU A 80 8.48 -2.55 -8.47
CA LEU A 80 7.16 -1.92 -8.50
C LEU A 80 6.17 -2.90 -7.86
N LYS A 81 5.56 -2.49 -6.74
CA LYS A 81 4.70 -3.33 -5.90
C LYS A 81 3.30 -2.73 -5.80
N TYR A 82 2.29 -3.57 -5.95
CA TYR A 82 0.89 -3.29 -5.62
C TYR A 82 0.46 -4.16 -4.45
N LEU A 83 -0.17 -3.55 -3.44
CA LEU A 83 -0.78 -4.27 -2.31
C LEU A 83 -2.20 -3.76 -2.09
N ARG A 84 -3.11 -4.69 -1.78
CA ARG A 84 -4.49 -4.38 -1.42
C ARG A 84 -4.85 -4.97 -0.07
N ARG A 85 -5.57 -4.16 0.71
CA ARG A 85 -6.17 -4.54 1.97
C ARG A 85 -7.57 -3.95 2.07
N ASP A 86 -8.52 -4.75 2.53
CA ASP A 86 -9.82 -4.30 2.97
C ASP A 86 -9.87 -4.43 4.50
N ALA A 87 -10.36 -3.41 5.21
CA ALA A 87 -10.37 -3.33 6.67
C ALA A 87 -11.63 -2.63 7.18
N ILE A 88 -12.02 -2.93 8.41
CA ILE A 88 -13.10 -2.22 9.12
C ILE A 88 -12.43 -1.28 10.12
N ALA A 89 -12.92 -0.04 10.18
CA ALA A 89 -12.49 0.96 11.15
C ALA A 89 -13.67 1.36 12.04
N PRO A 90 -13.83 0.74 13.23
CA PRO A 90 -14.76 1.20 14.23
C PRO A 90 -14.27 2.53 14.81
N MET A 91 -15.11 3.56 14.69
CA MET A 91 -14.82 4.92 15.12
C MET A 91 -15.86 5.41 16.11
N GLU A 92 -15.37 6.06 17.17
CA GLU A 92 -16.16 6.86 18.11
C GLU A 92 -15.93 8.33 17.82
N TYR A 93 -16.99 9.11 17.75
CA TYR A 93 -16.90 10.56 17.53
C TYR A 93 -18.03 11.29 18.23
N TYR A 94 -17.77 12.55 18.61
CA TYR A 94 -18.77 13.41 19.25
C TYR A 94 -19.49 14.25 18.19
N LYS A 95 -20.83 14.21 18.20
CA LYS A 95 -21.66 15.00 17.31
C LYS A 95 -23.04 15.28 17.91
N ASP A 96 -23.53 16.50 17.72
CA ASP A 96 -24.87 16.93 18.15
C ASP A 96 -25.14 16.65 19.63
N GLY A 97 -24.16 16.93 20.50
CA GLY A 97 -24.29 16.76 21.95
C GLY A 97 -24.20 15.32 22.45
N SER A 98 -23.82 14.36 21.61
CA SER A 98 -23.73 12.94 22.00
C SER A 98 -22.54 12.22 21.37
N VAL A 99 -22.07 11.20 22.07
CA VAL A 99 -21.08 10.24 21.53
C VAL A 99 -21.78 9.31 20.55
N LYS A 100 -21.19 9.11 19.40
CA LYS A 100 -21.68 8.23 18.33
C LYS A 100 -20.61 7.22 17.95
N TYR A 101 -21.06 6.02 17.59
CA TYR A 101 -20.21 4.93 17.14
C TYR A 101 -20.58 4.57 15.71
N LYS A 102 -19.57 4.34 14.88
CA LYS A 102 -19.79 3.93 13.51
C LYS A 102 -18.63 3.12 12.97
N ASP A 103 -18.96 2.09 12.20
CA ASP A 103 -18.01 1.29 11.45
C ASP A 103 -17.87 1.85 10.03
N PHE A 104 -16.62 1.97 9.56
CA PHE A 104 -16.29 2.36 8.22
C PHE A 104 -15.58 1.23 7.50
N ASP A 105 -16.05 0.88 6.30
CA ASP A 105 -15.33 -0.03 5.42
C ASP A 105 -14.23 0.73 4.68
N LEU A 106 -13.00 0.30 4.88
CA LEU A 106 -11.82 0.90 4.26
C LEU A 106 -11.24 -0.04 3.21
N ALA A 107 -11.02 0.47 2.00
CA ALA A 107 -10.24 -0.21 0.97
C ALA A 107 -8.93 0.57 0.74
N MET A 108 -7.80 -0.07 1.01
CA MET A 108 -6.47 0.51 0.89
C MET A 108 -5.73 -0.14 -0.27
N ASN A 109 -5.30 0.68 -1.22
CA ASN A 109 -4.52 0.23 -2.36
C ASN A 109 -3.17 0.95 -2.35
N TYR A 110 -2.09 0.20 -2.16
CA TYR A 110 -0.73 0.73 -2.17
C TYR A 110 -0.10 0.50 -3.55
N ILE A 111 0.49 1.54 -4.10
CA ILE A 111 1.35 1.49 -5.29
C ILE A 111 2.71 2.02 -4.86
N LEU A 112 3.69 1.14 -4.77
CA LEU A 112 4.99 1.44 -4.20
C LEU A 112 6.11 1.11 -5.20
N ILE A 113 7.12 1.97 -5.25
CA ILE A 113 8.40 1.67 -5.88
C ILE A 113 9.47 1.59 -4.79
N GLY A 114 10.29 0.56 -4.81
CA GLY A 114 11.28 0.36 -3.75
C GLY A 114 12.52 -0.37 -4.19
N GLY A 115 13.56 -0.26 -3.38
CA GLY A 115 14.80 -0.99 -3.54
C GLY A 115 14.96 -2.10 -2.50
N SER A 116 15.62 -3.17 -2.89
CA SER A 116 16.02 -4.25 -2.00
C SER A 116 17.50 -4.54 -2.16
N ASN A 117 18.19 -4.77 -1.05
CA ASN A 117 19.54 -5.31 -1.04
C ASN A 117 19.51 -6.74 -0.52
N TYR A 118 20.02 -7.67 -1.31
CA TYR A 118 20.05 -9.11 -1.06
C TYR A 118 21.42 -9.53 -0.55
N PHE A 119 21.44 -10.30 0.53
CA PHE A 119 22.67 -10.81 1.12
C PHE A 119 22.91 -12.24 0.66
N LYS A 120 23.94 -12.47 -0.15
CA LYS A 120 24.28 -13.80 -0.67
C LYS A 120 24.92 -14.66 0.42
N THR A 121 24.25 -15.74 0.81
CA THR A 121 24.75 -16.68 1.82
C THR A 121 25.45 -17.90 1.22
N GLY A 122 25.52 -17.98 -0.13
CA GLY A 122 26.08 -19.13 -0.84
C GLY A 122 25.16 -20.35 -0.90
N GLY A 123 23.97 -20.28 -0.28
CA GLY A 123 23.00 -21.37 -0.23
C GLY A 123 21.63 -21.00 -0.85
N LYS A 124 20.61 -21.77 -0.45
CA LYS A 124 19.21 -21.55 -0.90
C LYS A 124 18.52 -20.39 -0.19
N VAL A 125 19.09 -19.86 0.86
CA VAL A 125 18.53 -18.78 1.67
C VAL A 125 19.15 -17.46 1.23
N GLU A 126 18.34 -16.49 0.92
CA GLU A 126 18.72 -15.17 0.41
C GLU A 126 18.03 -14.08 1.26
N PRO A 127 18.61 -13.70 2.42
CA PRO A 127 18.08 -12.59 3.22
C PRO A 127 18.12 -11.27 2.45
N TYR A 128 17.21 -10.35 2.79
CA TYR A 128 17.21 -9.02 2.20
C TYR A 128 16.65 -7.96 3.15
N ALA A 129 17.06 -6.73 2.88
CA ALA A 129 16.50 -5.54 3.48
C ALA A 129 16.16 -4.53 2.38
N GLY A 130 15.17 -3.69 2.60
CA GLY A 130 14.78 -2.72 1.60
C GLY A 130 13.87 -1.62 2.13
N ALA A 131 13.63 -0.64 1.27
CA ALA A 131 12.69 0.44 1.51
C ALA A 131 11.89 0.73 0.24
N ALA A 132 10.71 1.30 0.42
CA ALA A 132 9.83 1.68 -0.67
C ALA A 132 9.12 3.00 -0.36
N ILE A 133 8.79 3.73 -1.42
CA ILE A 133 7.97 4.94 -1.36
C ILE A 133 6.88 4.86 -2.42
N GLY A 134 5.80 5.60 -2.25
CA GLY A 134 4.72 5.62 -3.22
C GLY A 134 3.46 6.27 -2.68
N MET A 135 2.33 5.68 -3.01
CA MET A 135 1.03 6.19 -2.63
C MET A 135 0.12 5.09 -2.07
N ASN A 136 -0.76 5.49 -1.17
CA ASN A 136 -1.92 4.73 -0.75
C ASN A 136 -3.18 5.45 -1.26
N ILE A 137 -3.99 4.73 -2.02
CA ILE A 137 -5.32 5.17 -2.45
C ILE A 137 -6.31 4.52 -1.48
N LEU A 138 -6.82 5.32 -0.58
CA LEU A 138 -7.73 4.91 0.48
C LEU A 138 -9.16 5.31 0.09
N THR A 139 -10.06 4.36 0.05
CA THR A 139 -11.49 4.57 -0.15
C THR A 139 -12.23 4.18 1.12
N ALA A 140 -12.96 5.13 1.71
CA ALA A 140 -13.85 4.87 2.83
C ALA A 140 -15.29 4.83 2.32
N LYS A 141 -15.96 3.73 2.58
CA LYS A 141 -17.39 3.57 2.32
C LYS A 141 -18.17 3.79 3.61
N ASN A 142 -19.14 4.64 3.51
CA ASN A 142 -20.09 4.86 4.59
C ASN A 142 -21.35 4.03 4.30
N VAL A 143 -21.73 3.14 5.20
CA VAL A 143 -22.90 2.27 5.05
C VAL A 143 -24.21 3.06 4.86
N ASP A 144 -24.27 4.32 5.33
CA ASP A 144 -25.49 5.13 5.30
C ASP A 144 -25.47 6.23 4.21
N VAL A 145 -24.40 6.38 3.44
CA VAL A 145 -24.28 7.43 2.41
C VAL A 145 -23.75 6.84 1.13
N THR A 146 -24.46 7.07 0.04
CA THR A 146 -24.16 6.53 -1.31
C THR A 146 -22.87 7.07 -1.94
N THR A 147 -22.08 7.86 -1.22
CA THR A 147 -20.89 8.52 -1.77
C THR A 147 -19.61 7.92 -1.18
N ASP A 148 -18.86 7.20 -2.01
CA ASP A 148 -17.52 6.75 -1.67
C ASP A 148 -16.56 7.92 -1.62
N ASN A 149 -15.86 8.10 -0.49
CA ASN A 149 -14.81 9.10 -0.36
C ASN A 149 -13.44 8.45 -0.62
N THR A 150 -12.77 8.90 -1.66
CA THR A 150 -11.44 8.39 -2.02
C THR A 150 -10.40 9.50 -1.86
N VAL A 151 -9.32 9.20 -1.16
CA VAL A 151 -8.16 10.08 -1.06
C VAL A 151 -6.87 9.34 -1.37
N THR A 152 -5.91 10.07 -1.91
CA THR A 152 -4.56 9.56 -2.16
C THR A 152 -3.60 10.18 -1.17
N LYS A 153 -2.82 9.34 -0.51
CA LYS A 153 -1.84 9.72 0.51
C LYS A 153 -0.45 9.24 0.11
N PHE A 154 0.57 9.98 0.51
CA PHE A 154 1.93 9.50 0.42
C PHE A 154 2.13 8.32 1.37
N ALA A 155 2.81 7.28 0.88
CA ALA A 155 3.14 6.10 1.66
C ALA A 155 4.62 5.76 1.50
N TRP A 156 5.21 5.24 2.57
CA TRP A 156 6.54 4.68 2.56
C TRP A 156 6.60 3.43 3.44
N GLY A 157 7.63 2.65 3.28
CA GLY A 157 7.83 1.48 4.12
C GLY A 157 9.26 0.98 4.09
N ILE A 158 9.59 0.22 5.12
CA ILE A 158 10.81 -0.56 5.19
C ILE A 158 10.44 -2.03 5.26
N LYS A 159 11.29 -2.88 4.70
CA LYS A 159 11.08 -4.33 4.66
C LYS A 159 12.34 -5.09 5.04
N LEU A 160 12.15 -6.16 5.79
CA LEU A 160 13.16 -7.17 6.09
C LEU A 160 12.58 -8.52 5.73
N GLY A 161 13.38 -9.38 5.13
CA GLY A 161 12.87 -10.68 4.75
C GLY A 161 13.94 -11.64 4.27
N THR A 162 13.47 -12.77 3.79
CA THR A 162 14.32 -13.79 3.17
C THR A 162 13.57 -14.52 2.07
N ASN A 163 14.27 -14.84 0.99
CA ASN A 163 13.82 -15.79 -0.01
C ASN A 163 14.46 -17.16 0.30
N ILE A 164 13.66 -18.20 0.28
CA ILE A 164 14.11 -19.59 0.40
C ILE A 164 13.85 -20.26 -0.93
N TRP A 165 14.90 -20.48 -1.71
CA TRP A 165 14.80 -21.01 -3.06
C TRP A 165 14.54 -22.52 -3.04
N ALA A 166 13.33 -22.93 -3.42
CA ALA A 166 12.98 -24.36 -3.58
C ALA A 166 13.61 -24.92 -4.86
N THR A 167 13.62 -24.13 -5.92
CA THR A 167 14.27 -24.42 -7.21
C THR A 167 15.12 -23.22 -7.64
N GLU A 168 15.79 -23.32 -8.78
CA GLU A 168 16.53 -22.17 -9.36
C GLU A 168 15.63 -20.99 -9.72
N LYS A 169 14.34 -21.25 -9.98
CA LYS A 169 13.38 -20.23 -10.47
C LYS A 169 12.26 -19.91 -9.49
N VAL A 170 11.98 -20.77 -8.49
CA VAL A 170 10.85 -20.59 -7.57
C VAL A 170 11.34 -20.58 -6.14
N GLY A 171 10.98 -19.56 -5.39
CA GLY A 171 11.31 -19.41 -3.97
C GLY A 171 10.09 -19.03 -3.13
N LEU A 172 10.11 -19.44 -1.87
CA LEU A 172 9.25 -18.94 -0.82
C LEU A 172 9.85 -17.63 -0.30
N LYS A 173 9.03 -16.60 -0.18
CA LYS A 173 9.39 -15.30 0.39
C LYS A 173 8.77 -15.17 1.78
N LEU A 174 9.57 -14.84 2.79
CA LEU A 174 9.11 -14.48 4.13
C LEU A 174 9.52 -13.03 4.40
N GLN A 175 8.60 -12.22 4.95
CA GLN A 175 8.81 -10.77 5.05
C GLN A 175 8.10 -10.18 6.25
N ALA A 176 8.77 -9.23 6.90
CA ALA A 176 8.20 -8.28 7.84
C ALA A 176 8.34 -6.87 7.25
N ASP A 177 7.24 -6.12 7.23
CA ASP A 177 7.23 -4.74 6.77
C ASP A 177 6.74 -3.81 7.88
N LEU A 178 7.26 -2.60 7.87
CA LEU A 178 6.65 -1.45 8.51
C LEU A 178 6.20 -0.51 7.39
N LEU A 179 4.88 -0.40 7.20
CA LEU A 179 4.26 0.53 6.25
C LEU A 179 3.77 1.78 6.97
N SER A 180 3.96 2.93 6.37
CA SER A 180 3.49 4.20 6.89
C SER A 180 2.71 4.96 5.83
N VAL A 181 1.57 5.54 6.25
CA VAL A 181 0.77 6.44 5.44
C VAL A 181 0.80 7.82 6.07
N VAL A 182 1.34 8.81 5.35
CA VAL A 182 1.52 10.16 5.86
C VAL A 182 0.23 10.95 5.72
N GLN A 183 -0.39 11.30 6.84
CA GLN A 183 -1.69 11.99 6.85
C GLN A 183 -1.60 13.44 6.40
N SER A 184 -0.49 14.13 6.63
CA SER A 184 -0.29 15.53 6.26
C SER A 184 0.00 15.75 4.76
N ALA A 185 0.36 14.70 4.02
CA ALA A 185 0.64 14.78 2.59
C ALA A 185 -0.54 14.25 1.76
N GLY A 186 -1.22 15.12 1.02
CA GLY A 186 -2.40 14.81 0.21
C GLY A 186 -3.71 15.26 0.86
N GLY A 187 -4.87 15.01 0.21
CA GLY A 187 -6.19 15.43 0.69
C GLY A 187 -6.50 14.95 2.11
N SER A 188 -7.35 15.66 2.83
CA SER A 188 -7.77 15.28 4.18
C SER A 188 -8.91 14.28 4.13
N PHE A 189 -8.88 13.27 5.02
CA PHE A 189 -9.99 12.41 5.33
C PHE A 189 -10.90 13.09 6.34
N TYR A 190 -12.20 13.10 6.06
CA TYR A 190 -13.23 13.47 7.01
C TYR A 190 -14.09 12.25 7.32
N PHE A 191 -14.23 11.83 8.56
CA PHE A 191 -15.30 10.97 9.00
C PHE A 191 -16.38 11.82 9.66
N GLY A 192 -17.50 12.03 8.99
CA GLY A 192 -18.61 12.85 9.49
C GLY A 192 -19.92 12.49 8.83
N THR A 193 -21.03 12.56 9.56
CA THR A 193 -22.39 12.19 9.15
C THR A 193 -23.21 13.39 8.67
N GLY A 194 -22.63 14.30 7.96
CA GLY A 194 -23.38 15.44 7.43
C GLY A 194 -22.87 15.82 6.08
N GLY A 195 -23.44 15.24 5.04
CA GLY A 195 -23.31 15.66 3.64
C GLY A 195 -21.99 16.31 3.24
N SER A 196 -21.28 15.70 2.31
CA SER A 196 -20.11 16.23 1.61
C SER A 196 -18.93 16.69 2.48
N GLY A 197 -18.18 15.79 2.95
CA GLY A 197 -16.88 16.09 3.50
C GLY A 197 -16.61 15.38 4.80
N ALA A 198 -16.03 14.23 4.69
CA ALA A 198 -15.46 13.57 5.82
C ALA A 198 -14.01 13.99 5.91
N GLY A 199 -13.48 14.60 6.95
CA GLY A 199 -12.09 14.93 7.11
C GLY A 199 -11.55 14.32 8.34
N LEU A 200 -10.67 13.37 8.18
CA LEU A 200 -9.76 12.95 9.22
C LEU A 200 -8.60 13.93 9.16
N SER A 201 -8.70 14.96 9.93
CA SER A 201 -7.57 15.80 10.26
C SER A 201 -6.76 15.13 11.37
N ALA A 202 -6.31 13.89 11.12
CA ALA A 202 -5.38 13.25 12.01
C ALA A 202 -3.99 13.72 11.64
N TYR A 203 -3.37 14.46 12.52
CA TYR A 203 -1.93 14.75 12.47
C TYR A 203 -1.08 13.50 12.74
N SER A 204 -1.69 12.35 12.98
CA SER A 204 -0.98 11.10 13.23
C SER A 204 -0.63 10.41 11.93
N THR A 205 0.63 10.05 11.81
CA THR A 205 1.11 9.12 10.78
C THR A 205 0.67 7.70 11.18
N VAL A 206 -0.05 7.03 10.30
CA VAL A 206 -0.45 5.62 10.49
C VAL A 206 0.77 4.73 10.26
N TYR A 207 1.12 3.91 11.24
CA TYR A 207 2.20 2.92 11.17
C TYR A 207 1.63 1.52 11.26
N GLN A 208 1.82 0.73 10.23
CA GLN A 208 1.28 -0.63 10.14
C GLN A 208 2.41 -1.66 10.12
N TRP A 209 2.42 -2.50 11.15
CA TRP A 209 3.24 -3.70 11.15
C TRP A 209 2.57 -4.77 10.29
N VAL A 210 3.36 -5.41 9.45
CA VAL A 210 2.91 -6.41 8.50
C VAL A 210 3.81 -7.63 8.59
N LEU A 211 3.25 -8.80 8.80
CA LEU A 211 3.96 -10.06 8.73
C LEU A 211 3.35 -10.93 7.65
N GLY A 212 4.20 -11.45 6.78
CA GLY A 212 3.70 -12.26 5.69
C GLY A 212 4.80 -12.90 4.86
N GLY A 213 4.42 -13.23 3.67
CA GLY A 213 5.31 -13.85 2.71
C GLY A 213 4.63 -14.02 1.38
N GLY A 214 5.07 -15.02 0.64
CA GLY A 214 4.54 -15.29 -0.69
C GLY A 214 5.47 -16.14 -1.51
N LEU A 215 5.33 -15.99 -2.81
CA LEU A 215 6.17 -16.69 -3.78
C LEU A 215 6.97 -15.69 -4.60
N THR A 216 8.20 -16.05 -4.93
CA THR A 216 9.04 -15.29 -5.85
C THR A 216 9.44 -16.18 -7.02
N PHE A 217 9.33 -15.65 -8.22
CA PHE A 217 9.60 -16.36 -9.46
C PHE A 217 10.63 -15.57 -10.28
N LYS A 218 11.74 -16.21 -10.66
CA LYS A 218 12.68 -15.64 -11.64
C LYS A 218 12.14 -15.88 -13.04
N LEU A 219 11.89 -14.79 -13.79
CA LEU A 219 11.31 -14.84 -15.13
C LEU A 219 12.37 -14.89 -16.25
N GLY A 220 13.65 -14.72 -15.92
CA GLY A 220 14.77 -14.82 -16.88
C GLY A 220 15.34 -16.25 -16.99
N LYS A 221 16.20 -16.41 -18.04
CA LYS A 221 16.99 -17.63 -18.22
C LYS A 221 18.05 -17.77 -17.13
#